data_00e544837c0672f57c4fcb95400addfe
#
_entry.id   00e544837c0672f57c4fcb95400addfe
#
_cell.length_a   1.000
_cell.length_b   1.000
_cell.length_c   1.000
_cell.angle_alpha   90.00
_cell.angle_beta   90.00
_cell.angle_gamma   90.00
#
_symmetry.space_group_name_H-M   'P 1'
#
loop_
_entity.id
_entity.type
_entity.pdbx_description
1 polymer ?
#
loop_
_entity_poly.entity_id
_entity_poly.type
_entity_poly.pdbx_seq_one_letter_code
_entity_poly.pdbx_strand_id
1 'polypeptide(L)'
;GTDEDEVSRPMEDDADRRALHEAVAKLSERDRDIISLRFGLLGRREYTQKEVADRMGISQSYISRLEKRILLRLRREMQKIMA
;
A
#
# COMPACT_ATOMS: atom_id res chain seq x y z
N GLY A 1 24.29 -8.02 2.15
CA GLY A 1 23.96 -9.34 2.21
C GLY A 1 22.74 -9.73 1.45
N THR A 2 22.58 -11.00 1.30
CA THR A 2 21.47 -11.56 0.55
C THR A 2 20.12 -11.26 1.17
N ASP A 3 20.07 -11.18 2.50
CA ASP A 3 18.84 -10.88 3.21
C ASP A 3 18.33 -9.48 2.86
N GLU A 4 19.25 -8.55 2.72
CA GLU A 4 18.88 -7.20 2.32
C GLU A 4 18.36 -7.18 0.90
N ASP A 5 18.96 -7.94 0.02
CA ASP A 5 18.53 -8.03 -1.37
C ASP A 5 17.11 -8.61 -1.45
N GLU A 6 16.81 -9.60 -0.63
CA GLU A 6 15.48 -10.19 -0.59
C GLU A 6 14.45 -9.22 -0.06
N VAL A 7 14.77 -8.49 1.01
CA VAL A 7 13.86 -7.53 1.62
C VAL A 7 13.59 -6.35 0.70
N SER A 8 14.61 -5.91 -0.01
CA SER A 8 14.51 -4.73 -0.86
C SER A 8 14.23 -5.06 -2.32
N ARG A 9 13.98 -6.31 -2.64
CA ARG A 9 13.72 -6.72 -4.01
C ARG A 9 12.50 -6.00 -4.57
N PRO A 10 12.64 -5.32 -5.71
CA PRO A 10 11.51 -4.61 -6.29
C PRO A 10 10.48 -5.57 -6.87
N MET A 11 9.25 -5.08 -7.02
CA MET A 11 8.19 -5.85 -7.67
C MET A 11 8.35 -5.77 -9.18
N GLU A 12 9.14 -6.64 -9.73
CA GLU A 12 9.38 -6.67 -11.18
C GLU A 12 8.52 -7.71 -11.88
N ASP A 13 8.06 -8.70 -11.13
CA ASP A 13 7.24 -9.78 -11.65
C ASP A 13 5.83 -9.29 -11.94
N ASP A 14 5.31 -9.58 -13.12
CA ASP A 14 3.96 -9.22 -13.51
C ASP A 14 2.92 -9.87 -12.58
N ALA A 15 3.20 -11.08 -12.09
CA ALA A 15 2.31 -11.75 -11.15
C ALA A 15 2.20 -10.97 -9.84
N ASP A 16 3.32 -10.45 -9.33
CA ASP A 16 3.35 -9.64 -8.12
C ASP A 16 2.54 -8.35 -8.31
N ARG A 17 2.70 -7.72 -9.46
CA ARG A 17 1.97 -6.48 -9.77
C ARG A 17 0.48 -6.73 -9.85
N ARG A 18 0.08 -7.81 -10.51
CA ARG A 18 -1.33 -8.17 -10.62
C ARG A 18 -1.92 -8.48 -9.25
N ALA A 19 -1.18 -9.22 -8.42
CA ALA A 19 -1.62 -9.53 -7.06
C ALA A 19 -1.81 -8.27 -6.24
N LEU A 20 -0.90 -7.31 -6.36
CA LEU A 20 -1.04 -6.03 -5.67
C LEU A 20 -2.28 -5.28 -6.13
N HIS A 21 -2.49 -5.19 -7.44
CA HIS A 21 -3.67 -4.50 -7.99
C HIS A 21 -4.97 -5.15 -7.54
N GLU A 22 -5.02 -6.47 -7.53
CA GLU A 22 -6.20 -7.19 -7.03
C GLU A 22 -6.44 -6.93 -5.54
N ALA A 23 -5.38 -6.95 -4.75
CA ALA A 23 -5.48 -6.70 -3.32
C ALA A 23 -5.94 -5.28 -3.03
N VAL A 24 -5.39 -4.30 -3.75
CA VAL A 24 -5.79 -2.90 -3.61
C VAL A 24 -7.26 -2.71 -3.98
N ALA A 25 -7.71 -3.39 -5.03
CA ALA A 25 -9.11 -3.29 -5.47
C ALA A 25 -10.10 -3.81 -4.43
N LYS A 26 -9.66 -4.69 -3.53
CA LYS A 26 -10.51 -5.22 -2.46
C LYS A 26 -10.62 -4.31 -1.25
N LEU A 27 -9.80 -3.28 -1.18
CA LEU A 27 -9.86 -2.31 -0.09
C LEU A 27 -11.10 -1.43 -0.21
N SER A 28 -11.51 -0.84 0.92
CA SER A 28 -12.53 0.20 0.89
C SER A 28 -12.03 1.37 0.06
N GLU A 29 -12.94 2.21 -0.41
CA GLU A 29 -12.56 3.40 -1.19
C GLU A 29 -11.59 4.28 -0.42
N ARG A 30 -11.87 4.51 0.86
CA ARG A 30 -11.01 5.32 1.72
C ARG A 30 -9.60 4.71 1.84
N ASP A 31 -9.52 3.42 2.13
CA ASP A 31 -8.23 2.75 2.32
C ASP A 31 -7.44 2.71 1.02
N ARG A 32 -8.12 2.50 -0.10
CA ARG A 32 -7.50 2.52 -1.42
C ARG A 32 -6.92 3.90 -1.73
N ASP A 33 -7.65 4.97 -1.43
CA ASP A 33 -7.16 6.32 -1.63
C ASP A 33 -5.93 6.60 -0.78
N ILE A 34 -5.97 6.23 0.49
CA ILE A 34 -4.86 6.46 1.41
C ILE A 34 -3.60 5.76 0.91
N ILE A 35 -3.69 4.48 0.61
CA ILE A 35 -2.51 3.71 0.22
C ILE A 35 -2.00 4.14 -1.16
N SER A 36 -2.92 4.50 -2.06
CA SER A 36 -2.55 4.97 -3.40
C SER A 36 -1.79 6.29 -3.33
N LEU A 37 -2.22 7.19 -2.48
CA LEU A 37 -1.54 8.47 -2.27
C LEU A 37 -0.19 8.28 -1.57
N ARG A 38 -0.13 7.38 -0.59
CA ARG A 38 1.11 7.17 0.17
C ARG A 38 2.22 6.56 -0.67
N PHE A 39 1.88 5.64 -1.57
CA PHE A 39 2.87 4.88 -2.33
C PHE A 39 2.83 5.14 -3.83
N GLY A 40 2.07 6.14 -4.25
CA GLY A 40 2.02 6.52 -5.66
C GLY A 40 1.42 5.44 -6.55
N LEU A 41 0.38 4.76 -6.07
CA LEU A 41 -0.29 3.72 -6.84
C LEU A 41 -1.37 4.31 -7.74
N LEU A 42 -1.81 3.54 -8.74
CA LEU A 42 -2.92 3.90 -9.64
C LEU A 42 -2.68 5.24 -10.35
N GLY A 43 -1.43 5.48 -10.75
CA GLY A 43 -1.07 6.68 -11.50
C GLY A 43 -0.98 7.95 -10.67
N ARG A 44 -1.08 7.85 -9.36
CA ARG A 44 -0.95 8.99 -8.47
C ARG A 44 0.49 9.20 -8.05
N ARG A 45 0.84 10.46 -7.72
CA ARG A 45 2.16 10.71 -7.16
C ARG A 45 2.18 10.29 -5.68
N GLU A 46 3.38 10.10 -5.16
CA GLU A 46 3.60 9.73 -3.76
C GLU A 46 3.51 10.94 -2.84
N TYR A 47 2.80 10.79 -1.73
CA TYR A 47 2.64 11.83 -0.70
C TYR A 47 3.15 11.32 0.64
N THR A 48 3.59 12.25 1.50
CA THR A 48 3.96 11.90 2.88
C THR A 48 2.72 11.62 3.71
N GLN A 49 2.90 10.99 4.87
CA GLN A 49 1.77 10.76 5.80
C GLN A 49 1.10 12.07 6.19
N LYS A 50 1.89 13.11 6.42
CA LYS A 50 1.36 14.41 6.78
C LYS A 50 0.52 15.00 5.67
N GLU A 51 1.01 14.91 4.44
CA GLU A 51 0.29 15.42 3.28
C GLU A 51 -1.04 14.69 3.08
N VAL A 52 -1.02 13.36 3.24
CA VAL A 52 -2.26 12.57 3.14
C VAL A 52 -3.23 12.94 4.25
N ALA A 53 -2.74 13.09 5.47
CA ALA A 53 -3.56 13.50 6.61
C ALA A 53 -4.23 14.85 6.34
N ASP A 54 -3.46 15.81 5.84
CA ASP A 54 -3.98 17.14 5.51
C ASP A 54 -5.06 17.07 4.42
N ARG A 55 -4.83 16.26 3.40
CA ARG A 55 -5.80 16.09 2.30
C ARG A 55 -7.09 15.42 2.76
N MET A 56 -6.97 14.49 3.70
CA MET A 56 -8.13 13.73 4.19
C MET A 56 -8.82 14.42 5.37
N GLY A 57 -8.23 15.47 5.92
CA GLY A 57 -8.80 16.17 7.06
C GLY A 57 -8.73 15.42 8.36
N ILE A 58 -7.73 14.56 8.54
CA ILE A 58 -7.55 13.75 9.75
C ILE A 58 -6.11 13.89 10.26
N SER A 59 -5.84 13.39 11.46
CA SER A 59 -4.52 13.52 12.05
C SER A 59 -3.51 12.59 11.40
N GLN A 60 -2.24 13.01 11.42
CA GLN A 60 -1.15 12.17 10.93
C GLN A 60 -1.03 10.87 11.74
N SER A 61 -1.24 10.94 13.05
CA SER A 61 -1.22 9.74 13.90
C SER A 61 -2.25 8.71 13.45
N TYR A 62 -3.43 9.20 13.08
CA TYR A 62 -4.48 8.32 12.59
C TYR A 62 -4.11 7.71 11.24
N ILE A 63 -3.57 8.52 10.33
CA ILE A 63 -3.06 8.01 9.04
C ILE A 63 -2.00 6.94 9.26
N SER A 64 -1.09 7.15 10.21
CA SER A 64 -0.05 6.17 10.51
C SER A 64 -0.64 4.83 10.96
N ARG A 65 -1.65 4.87 11.82
CA ARG A 65 -2.32 3.64 12.27
C ARG A 65 -3.10 2.96 11.15
N LEU A 66 -3.79 3.75 10.34
CA LEU A 66 -4.52 3.21 9.19
C LEU A 66 -3.58 2.57 8.17
N GLU A 67 -2.46 3.22 7.88
CA GLU A 67 -1.47 2.69 6.94
C GLU A 67 -0.97 1.32 7.37
N LYS A 68 -0.63 1.16 8.65
CA LYS A 68 -0.18 -0.13 9.15
C LYS A 68 -1.24 -1.21 8.97
N ARG A 69 -2.49 -0.88 9.27
CA ARG A 69 -3.61 -1.81 9.13
C ARG A 69 -3.84 -2.17 7.67
N ILE A 70 -3.79 -1.18 6.79
CA ILE A 70 -3.98 -1.39 5.35
C ILE A 70 -2.88 -2.29 4.80
N LEU A 71 -1.63 -2.03 5.17
CA LEU A 71 -0.49 -2.84 4.71
C LEU A 71 -0.60 -4.28 5.17
N LEU A 72 -1.05 -4.52 6.41
CA LEU A 72 -1.28 -5.88 6.88
C LEU A 72 -2.36 -6.58 6.05
N ARG A 73 -3.43 -5.87 5.75
CA ARG A 73 -4.51 -6.43 4.94
C ARG A 73 -4.05 -6.75 3.52
N LEU A 74 -3.31 -5.83 2.91
CA LEU A 74 -2.75 -6.05 1.59
C LEU A 74 -1.86 -7.29 1.56
N ARG A 75 -1.00 -7.42 2.57
CA ARG A 75 -0.11 -8.56 2.68
C ARG A 75 -0.90 -9.87 2.72
N ARG A 76 -1.94 -9.92 3.54
CA ARG A 76 -2.80 -11.11 3.65
C ARG A 76 -3.50 -11.44 2.34
N GLU A 77 -4.05 -10.41 1.68
CA GLU A 77 -4.74 -10.61 0.41
C GLU A 77 -3.79 -11.07 -0.68
N MET A 78 -2.59 -10.50 -0.74
CA MET A 78 -1.59 -10.93 -1.71
C MET A 78 -1.16 -12.37 -1.48
N GLN A 79 -0.98 -12.77 -0.21
CA GLN A 79 -0.63 -14.14 0.11
C GLN A 79 -1.69 -15.13 -0.37
N LYS A 80 -2.97 -14.77 -0.24
CA LYS A 80 -4.07 -15.61 -0.74
C LYS A 80 -4.05 -15.71 -2.26
N ILE A 81 -3.83 -14.60 -2.93
CA ILE A 81 -3.83 -14.55 -4.40
C ILE A 81 -2.67 -15.36 -4.96
N MET A 82 -1.51 -15.30 -4.31
CA MET A 82 -0.29 -15.94 -4.79
C MET A 82 -0.08 -17.36 -4.25
N ALA A 83 -0.99 -17.83 -3.42
CA ALA A 83 -0.89 -19.16 -2.83
C ALA A 83 -1.12 -20.28 -3.86
#